data_6b5b67a24232bb3b88c89fedcae1948b
#
_entry.id   6b5b67a24232bb3b88c89fedcae1948b
#
_cell.length_a   1.000
_cell.length_b   1.000
_cell.length_c   1.000
_cell.angle_alpha   90.00
_cell.angle_beta   90.00
_cell.angle_gamma   90.00
#
_symmetry.space_group_name_H-M   'P 1'
#
loop_
_entity.id
_entity.type
_entity.pdbx_description
1 polymer ?
#
loop_
_entity_poly.entity_id
_entity_poly.type
_entity_poly.pdbx_seq_one_letter_code
_entity_poly.pdbx_strand_id
1 'polypeptide(L)'
;MKTRAGRIATALWLLATSLWAYWGAGEYFFEAYGVRGVPGWAYFVPAAALGLLGALALIRPRWGGILLAVAGLGFTAWWWGRMAARGLFDLQRALGTAPVSLALALVGGLWWLEGRAPGPRSARRFWALAVPAAVVLATALYYLPYVTGRTPAGTGPWRAATAVGVLEWAPAGPGWNLRLGPRYPSWAELAAYGRAPRGFAEKPGPYDPEREGLCAYLDPSGTRLGAEPVGVWRLPTRAELVAALVRGGKLAGCRYRADAPRADCARVPNKEGPLWDPAAPAVYYWTAEATPTGEVWYVPYTGGLRYGGRIAHQPADWGNPRHGYRCVRRLR
;
A
#
# COMPACT_ATOMS: atom_id res chain seq x y z
N MET A 1 -0.04 -25.22 -28.05
CA MET A 1 0.90 -24.33 -28.75
C MET A 1 1.72 -25.18 -29.74
N LYS A 2 1.98 -24.66 -30.94
CA LYS A 2 2.65 -25.39 -32.01
C LYS A 2 4.13 -25.06 -32.11
N THR A 3 4.47 -23.79 -31.86
CA THR A 3 5.83 -23.25 -31.99
C THR A 3 6.50 -23.06 -30.66
N ARG A 4 7.82 -22.92 -30.67
CA ARG A 4 8.59 -22.49 -29.48
C ARG A 4 8.14 -21.08 -29.03
N ALA A 5 7.91 -20.16 -29.98
CA ALA A 5 7.43 -18.81 -29.72
C ALA A 5 6.10 -18.82 -28.95
N GLY A 6 5.12 -19.63 -29.39
CA GLY A 6 3.85 -19.74 -28.68
C GLY A 6 3.95 -20.33 -27.28
N ARG A 7 4.86 -21.27 -27.06
CA ARG A 7 5.12 -21.82 -25.70
C ARG A 7 5.74 -20.77 -24.77
N ILE A 8 6.73 -20.04 -25.26
CA ILE A 8 7.38 -18.95 -24.52
C ILE A 8 6.36 -17.84 -24.22
N ALA A 9 5.58 -17.42 -25.22
CA ALA A 9 4.54 -16.41 -25.05
C ALA A 9 3.53 -16.80 -23.96
N THR A 10 3.08 -18.06 -23.98
CA THR A 10 2.14 -18.57 -22.96
C THR A 10 2.75 -18.59 -21.58
N ALA A 11 4.02 -19.01 -21.43
CA ALA A 11 4.70 -19.02 -20.14
C ALA A 11 4.88 -17.61 -19.58
N LEU A 12 5.33 -16.65 -20.40
CA LEU A 12 5.50 -15.25 -20.00
C LEU A 12 4.15 -14.59 -19.65
N TRP A 13 3.12 -14.86 -20.44
CA TRP A 13 1.77 -14.37 -20.13
C TRP A 13 1.22 -14.96 -18.84
N LEU A 14 1.40 -16.27 -18.59
CA LEU A 14 1.01 -16.90 -17.33
C LEU A 14 1.73 -16.24 -16.14
N LEU A 15 3.03 -16.02 -16.28
CA LEU A 15 3.81 -15.34 -15.24
C LEU A 15 3.24 -13.94 -14.97
N ALA A 16 3.09 -13.11 -15.99
CA ALA A 16 2.59 -11.75 -15.86
C ALA A 16 1.17 -11.73 -15.26
N THR A 17 0.25 -12.55 -15.78
CA THR A 17 -1.13 -12.60 -15.30
C THR A 17 -1.21 -13.11 -13.85
N SER A 18 -0.39 -14.11 -13.50
CA SER A 18 -0.33 -14.66 -12.15
C SER A 18 0.27 -13.65 -11.14
N LEU A 19 1.27 -12.88 -11.55
CA LEU A 19 1.81 -11.80 -10.70
C LEU A 19 0.76 -10.72 -10.42
N TRP A 20 0.02 -10.28 -11.44
CA TRP A 20 -1.07 -9.33 -11.27
C TRP A 20 -2.25 -9.91 -10.47
N ALA A 21 -2.56 -11.19 -10.66
CA ALA A 21 -3.57 -11.90 -9.88
C ALA A 21 -3.16 -12.01 -8.40
N TYR A 22 -1.92 -12.36 -8.13
CA TYR A 22 -1.35 -12.40 -6.78
C TYR A 22 -1.37 -11.03 -6.11
N TRP A 23 -0.88 -10.00 -6.82
CA TRP A 23 -0.87 -8.63 -6.29
C TRP A 23 -2.31 -8.13 -6.06
N GLY A 24 -3.21 -8.29 -7.03
CA GLY A 24 -4.60 -7.89 -6.88
C GLY A 24 -5.31 -8.60 -5.74
N ALA A 25 -5.06 -9.90 -5.55
CA ALA A 25 -5.60 -10.66 -4.43
C ALA A 25 -5.02 -10.20 -3.09
N GLY A 26 -3.72 -9.91 -3.03
CA GLY A 26 -3.07 -9.37 -1.84
C GLY A 26 -3.66 -8.02 -1.44
N GLU A 27 -3.78 -7.10 -2.39
CA GLU A 27 -4.40 -5.79 -2.18
C GLU A 27 -5.86 -5.91 -1.72
N TYR A 28 -6.65 -6.77 -2.39
CA TYR A 28 -8.06 -6.96 -2.07
C TYR A 28 -8.28 -7.61 -0.72
N PHE A 29 -7.64 -8.77 -0.50
CA PHE A 29 -7.89 -9.57 0.70
C PHE A 29 -7.15 -9.07 1.94
N PHE A 30 -6.02 -8.40 1.78
CA PHE A 30 -5.17 -8.02 2.90
C PHE A 30 -5.11 -6.51 3.14
N GLU A 31 -4.90 -5.68 2.13
CA GLU A 31 -4.70 -4.25 2.30
C GLU A 31 -5.94 -3.41 1.99
N ALA A 32 -6.66 -3.72 0.91
CA ALA A 32 -7.75 -2.88 0.40
C ALA A 32 -9.11 -3.15 1.08
N TYR A 33 -9.19 -4.12 1.96
CA TYR A 33 -10.42 -4.40 2.68
C TYR A 33 -10.82 -3.17 3.53
N GLY A 34 -11.92 -2.51 3.11
CA GLY A 34 -12.39 -1.28 3.75
C GLY A 34 -11.92 0.04 3.14
N VAL A 35 -11.14 0.03 2.03
CA VAL A 35 -10.75 1.26 1.33
C VAL A 35 -11.97 1.87 0.64
N ARG A 36 -12.48 2.98 1.17
CA ARG A 36 -13.55 3.75 0.53
C ARG A 36 -12.99 4.51 -0.67
N GLY A 37 -13.69 4.45 -1.81
CA GLY A 37 -13.37 5.22 -3.01
C GLY A 37 -12.71 4.45 -4.14
N VAL A 38 -12.07 3.31 -3.87
CA VAL A 38 -11.65 2.35 -4.90
C VAL A 38 -12.38 1.05 -4.61
N PRO A 39 -13.30 0.61 -5.49
CA PRO A 39 -13.93 -0.70 -5.32
C PRO A 39 -12.83 -1.76 -5.23
N GLY A 40 -12.85 -2.60 -4.21
CA GLY A 40 -11.81 -3.62 -4.00
C GLY A 40 -11.57 -4.51 -5.23
N TRP A 41 -12.64 -4.79 -6.01
CA TRP A 41 -12.53 -5.52 -7.27
C TRP A 41 -11.64 -4.85 -8.33
N ALA A 42 -11.43 -3.51 -8.25
CA ALA A 42 -10.58 -2.79 -9.21
C ALA A 42 -9.13 -3.28 -9.22
N TYR A 43 -8.67 -3.86 -8.13
CA TYR A 43 -7.34 -4.47 -8.08
C TYR A 43 -7.20 -5.73 -8.94
N PHE A 44 -8.31 -6.36 -9.32
CA PHE A 44 -8.32 -7.50 -10.24
C PHE A 44 -8.37 -7.09 -11.72
N VAL A 45 -8.68 -5.82 -12.03
CA VAL A 45 -8.82 -5.35 -13.41
C VAL A 45 -7.59 -5.65 -14.27
N PRO A 46 -6.34 -5.42 -13.85
CA PRO A 46 -5.19 -5.75 -14.67
C PRO A 46 -5.08 -7.26 -14.95
N ALA A 47 -5.29 -8.10 -13.95
CA ALA A 47 -5.25 -9.55 -14.11
C ALA A 47 -6.39 -10.04 -15.02
N ALA A 48 -7.60 -9.50 -14.86
CA ALA A 48 -8.75 -9.84 -15.70
C ALA A 48 -8.54 -9.42 -17.17
N ALA A 49 -8.05 -8.21 -17.40
CA ALA A 49 -7.74 -7.71 -18.74
C ALA A 49 -6.68 -8.58 -19.43
N LEU A 50 -5.59 -8.92 -18.73
CA LEU A 50 -4.57 -9.83 -19.24
C LEU A 50 -5.13 -11.24 -19.47
N GLY A 51 -6.02 -11.71 -18.59
CA GLY A 51 -6.72 -12.98 -18.75
C GLY A 51 -7.57 -13.03 -20.03
N LEU A 52 -8.36 -11.99 -20.27
CA LEU A 52 -9.21 -11.88 -21.48
C LEU A 52 -8.37 -11.78 -22.76
N LEU A 53 -7.33 -10.94 -22.75
CA LEU A 53 -6.41 -10.84 -23.90
C LEU A 53 -5.69 -12.16 -24.16
N GLY A 54 -5.28 -12.86 -23.11
CA GLY A 54 -4.68 -14.18 -23.23
C GLY A 54 -5.66 -15.23 -23.73
N ALA A 55 -6.90 -15.24 -23.27
CA ALA A 55 -7.94 -16.12 -23.79
C ALA A 55 -8.16 -15.90 -25.29
N LEU A 56 -8.25 -14.64 -25.71
CA LEU A 56 -8.33 -14.29 -27.12
C LEU A 56 -7.11 -14.78 -27.92
N ALA A 57 -5.89 -14.61 -27.38
CA ALA A 57 -4.67 -15.08 -28.00
C ALA A 57 -4.61 -16.62 -28.08
N LEU A 58 -5.15 -17.32 -27.08
CA LEU A 58 -5.30 -18.80 -27.17
C LEU A 58 -6.27 -19.22 -28.26
N ILE A 59 -7.33 -18.46 -28.52
CA ILE A 59 -8.32 -18.75 -29.58
C ILE A 59 -7.77 -18.31 -30.95
N ARG A 60 -7.36 -17.04 -31.04
CA ARG A 60 -6.90 -16.37 -32.26
C ARG A 60 -5.55 -15.68 -32.04
N PRO A 61 -4.42 -16.41 -32.06
CA PRO A 61 -3.11 -15.89 -31.66
C PRO A 61 -2.67 -14.63 -32.39
N ARG A 62 -3.02 -14.47 -33.67
CA ARG A 62 -2.69 -13.25 -34.43
C ARG A 62 -3.37 -12.02 -33.82
N TRP A 63 -4.69 -12.08 -33.62
CA TRP A 63 -5.46 -10.96 -33.13
C TRP A 63 -5.19 -10.68 -31.66
N GLY A 64 -5.17 -11.71 -30.83
CA GLY A 64 -4.81 -11.55 -29.40
C GLY A 64 -3.39 -11.05 -29.23
N GLY A 65 -2.46 -11.51 -30.07
CA GLY A 65 -1.08 -11.03 -30.09
C GLY A 65 -0.98 -9.55 -30.45
N ILE A 66 -1.67 -9.10 -31.51
CA ILE A 66 -1.70 -7.69 -31.92
C ILE A 66 -2.29 -6.83 -30.79
N LEU A 67 -3.44 -7.21 -30.25
CA LEU A 67 -4.09 -6.41 -29.18
C LEU A 67 -3.23 -6.33 -27.95
N LEU A 68 -2.56 -7.42 -27.56
CA LEU A 68 -1.66 -7.40 -26.40
C LEU A 68 -0.43 -6.53 -26.65
N ALA A 69 0.13 -6.56 -27.86
CA ALA A 69 1.25 -5.70 -28.26
C ALA A 69 0.85 -4.21 -28.23
N VAL A 70 -0.31 -3.90 -28.79
CA VAL A 70 -0.86 -2.53 -28.79
C VAL A 70 -1.13 -2.05 -27.36
N ALA A 71 -1.72 -2.90 -26.51
CA ALA A 71 -1.94 -2.58 -25.10
C ALA A 71 -0.61 -2.31 -24.35
N GLY A 72 0.40 -3.15 -24.56
CA GLY A 72 1.72 -2.99 -23.95
C GLY A 72 2.44 -1.72 -24.41
N LEU A 73 2.46 -1.44 -25.70
CA LEU A 73 3.05 -0.23 -26.25
C LEU A 73 2.27 1.04 -25.82
N GLY A 74 0.93 0.98 -25.85
CA GLY A 74 0.08 2.09 -25.42
C GLY A 74 0.26 2.42 -23.93
N PHE A 75 0.33 1.38 -23.08
CA PHE A 75 0.62 1.57 -21.65
C PHE A 75 2.02 2.16 -21.43
N THR A 76 3.03 1.69 -22.18
CA THR A 76 4.39 2.25 -22.11
C THR A 76 4.41 3.72 -22.49
N ALA A 77 3.80 4.08 -23.61
CA ALA A 77 3.74 5.46 -24.08
C ALA A 77 3.00 6.36 -23.09
N TRP A 78 1.87 5.90 -22.56
CA TRP A 78 1.11 6.63 -21.54
C TRP A 78 1.92 6.83 -20.25
N TRP A 79 2.57 5.78 -19.75
CA TRP A 79 3.33 5.84 -18.51
C TRP A 79 4.56 6.76 -18.64
N TRP A 80 5.34 6.58 -19.70
CA TRP A 80 6.51 7.42 -19.95
C TRP A 80 6.11 8.87 -20.22
N GLY A 81 5.03 9.09 -20.96
CA GLY A 81 4.48 10.43 -21.17
C GLY A 81 4.07 11.11 -19.85
N ARG A 82 3.43 10.37 -18.93
CA ARG A 82 3.13 10.92 -17.59
C ARG A 82 4.38 11.23 -16.76
N MET A 83 5.39 10.38 -16.85
CA MET A 83 6.68 10.64 -16.17
C MET A 83 7.34 11.89 -16.73
N ALA A 84 7.39 12.02 -18.05
CA ALA A 84 7.94 13.20 -18.72
C ALA A 84 7.20 14.49 -18.35
N ALA A 85 5.86 14.45 -18.37
CA ALA A 85 5.02 15.60 -17.99
C ALA A 85 5.21 16.06 -16.53
N ARG A 86 5.74 15.18 -15.67
CA ARG A 86 6.06 15.49 -14.26
C ARG A 86 7.53 15.82 -14.02
N GLY A 87 8.35 15.90 -15.08
CA GLY A 87 9.80 16.08 -14.95
C GLY A 87 10.53 14.89 -14.30
N LEU A 88 9.89 13.72 -14.25
CA LEU A 88 10.43 12.51 -13.59
C LEU A 88 11.00 11.49 -14.57
N PHE A 89 11.01 11.79 -15.88
CA PHE A 89 11.50 10.87 -16.90
C PHE A 89 13.02 10.92 -16.95
N ASP A 90 13.63 9.78 -16.66
CA ASP A 90 15.06 9.51 -16.88
C ASP A 90 15.24 8.11 -17.43
N LEU A 91 16.43 7.82 -17.98
CA LEU A 91 16.73 6.54 -18.61
C LEU A 91 16.65 5.36 -17.62
N GLN A 92 17.09 5.56 -16.38
CA GLN A 92 17.08 4.51 -15.36
C GLN A 92 15.65 4.12 -14.99
N ARG A 93 14.76 5.10 -14.80
CA ARG A 93 13.33 4.86 -14.52
C ARG A 93 12.61 4.26 -15.72
N ALA A 94 12.92 4.71 -16.93
CA ALA A 94 12.38 4.15 -18.16
C ALA A 94 12.77 2.67 -18.30
N LEU A 95 14.04 2.32 -18.13
CA LEU A 95 14.53 0.94 -18.15
C LEU A 95 13.97 0.11 -17.00
N GLY A 96 13.81 0.67 -15.80
CA GLY A 96 13.18 -0.01 -14.65
C GLY A 96 11.73 -0.38 -14.87
N THR A 97 10.98 0.40 -15.64
CA THR A 97 9.57 0.13 -15.98
C THR A 97 9.37 -0.69 -17.26
N ALA A 98 10.36 -0.72 -18.14
CA ALA A 98 10.32 -1.46 -19.40
C ALA A 98 9.97 -2.96 -19.25
N PRO A 99 10.50 -3.72 -18.27
CA PRO A 99 10.14 -5.13 -18.09
C PRO A 99 8.65 -5.36 -17.82
N VAL A 100 7.95 -4.39 -17.24
CA VAL A 100 6.53 -4.50 -16.95
C VAL A 100 5.69 -4.17 -18.18
N SER A 101 6.04 -3.12 -18.91
CA SER A 101 5.24 -2.57 -20.00
C SER A 101 5.60 -3.18 -21.36
N LEU A 102 6.89 -3.24 -21.72
CA LEU A 102 7.34 -3.79 -22.99
C LEU A 102 7.27 -5.32 -23.04
N ALA A 103 7.26 -6.01 -21.89
CA ALA A 103 7.05 -7.46 -21.86
C ALA A 103 5.72 -7.87 -22.50
N LEU A 104 4.67 -7.06 -22.35
CA LEU A 104 3.38 -7.33 -22.99
C LEU A 104 3.47 -7.23 -24.51
N ALA A 105 4.22 -6.26 -25.02
CA ALA A 105 4.46 -6.12 -26.46
C ALA A 105 5.26 -7.31 -27.01
N LEU A 106 6.28 -7.78 -26.28
CA LEU A 106 7.06 -8.97 -26.63
C LEU A 106 6.16 -10.22 -26.67
N VAL A 107 5.37 -10.45 -25.63
CA VAL A 107 4.42 -11.59 -25.56
C VAL A 107 3.44 -11.53 -26.72
N GLY A 108 2.94 -10.33 -27.04
CA GLY A 108 2.05 -10.09 -28.17
C GLY A 108 2.70 -10.47 -29.50
N GLY A 109 3.93 -10.04 -29.73
CA GLY A 109 4.71 -10.38 -30.92
C GLY A 109 4.94 -11.90 -31.06
N LEU A 110 5.29 -12.57 -29.97
CA LEU A 110 5.49 -14.02 -29.95
C LEU A 110 4.19 -14.78 -30.27
N TRP A 111 3.03 -14.33 -29.76
CA TRP A 111 1.74 -14.94 -30.14
C TRP A 111 1.33 -14.65 -31.58
N TRP A 112 1.66 -13.49 -32.12
CA TRP A 112 1.45 -13.18 -33.51
C TRP A 112 2.25 -14.16 -34.42
N LEU A 113 3.51 -14.46 -34.06
CA LEU A 113 4.33 -15.49 -34.74
C LEU A 113 3.69 -16.87 -34.62
N GLU A 114 3.20 -17.29 -33.43
CA GLU A 114 2.44 -18.53 -33.26
C GLU A 114 1.23 -18.60 -34.20
N GLY A 115 0.57 -17.45 -34.42
CA GLY A 115 -0.60 -17.35 -35.29
C GLY A 115 -0.34 -17.63 -36.76
N ARG A 116 0.90 -17.52 -37.21
CA ARG A 116 1.33 -17.83 -38.58
C ARG A 116 1.52 -19.34 -38.85
N ALA A 117 1.70 -20.12 -37.78
CA ALA A 117 1.93 -21.55 -37.91
C ALA A 117 0.65 -22.30 -38.37
N PRO A 118 0.71 -23.15 -39.41
CA PRO A 118 -0.43 -23.88 -39.91
C PRO A 118 -0.88 -25.03 -38.99
N GLY A 119 -2.11 -25.49 -39.11
CA GLY A 119 -2.68 -26.70 -38.50
C GLY A 119 -3.51 -26.48 -37.22
N PRO A 120 -4.17 -27.52 -36.70
CA PRO A 120 -5.11 -27.43 -35.58
C PRO A 120 -4.43 -27.13 -34.24
N ARG A 121 -5.14 -26.51 -33.31
CA ARG A 121 -4.68 -26.19 -31.95
C ARG A 121 -5.40 -27.03 -30.91
N SER A 122 -4.65 -27.61 -29.96
CA SER A 122 -5.24 -28.44 -28.92
C SER A 122 -6.12 -27.59 -27.96
N ALA A 123 -7.29 -28.13 -27.59
CA ALA A 123 -8.16 -27.51 -26.56
C ALA A 123 -7.50 -27.49 -25.19
N ARG A 124 -6.58 -28.39 -24.89
CA ARG A 124 -5.84 -28.46 -23.62
C ARG A 124 -5.13 -27.14 -23.24
N ARG A 125 -4.84 -26.24 -24.20
CA ARG A 125 -4.26 -24.92 -23.95
C ARG A 125 -5.08 -24.05 -23.02
N PHE A 126 -6.42 -24.26 -22.95
CA PHE A 126 -7.29 -23.48 -22.07
C PHE A 126 -7.09 -23.77 -20.59
N TRP A 127 -6.45 -24.89 -20.21
CA TRP A 127 -6.05 -25.13 -18.83
C TRP A 127 -5.11 -24.06 -18.30
N ALA A 128 -4.39 -23.35 -19.18
CA ALA A 128 -3.56 -22.22 -18.79
C ALA A 128 -4.35 -21.12 -18.08
N LEU A 129 -5.64 -20.93 -18.38
CA LEU A 129 -6.51 -19.94 -17.73
C LEU A 129 -6.80 -20.29 -16.25
N ALA A 130 -6.71 -21.57 -15.88
CA ALA A 130 -6.92 -21.98 -14.49
C ALA A 130 -5.77 -21.53 -13.55
N VAL A 131 -4.57 -21.30 -14.08
CA VAL A 131 -3.39 -20.97 -13.26
C VAL A 131 -3.56 -19.63 -12.54
N PRO A 132 -3.90 -18.49 -13.18
CA PRO A 132 -4.14 -17.24 -12.48
C PRO A 132 -5.30 -17.33 -11.47
N ALA A 133 -6.37 -18.07 -11.81
CA ALA A 133 -7.48 -18.31 -10.90
C ALA A 133 -7.05 -19.10 -9.64
N ALA A 134 -6.22 -20.12 -9.80
CA ALA A 134 -5.64 -20.87 -8.69
C ALA A 134 -4.74 -19.99 -7.82
N VAL A 135 -3.98 -19.04 -8.41
CA VAL A 135 -3.17 -18.07 -7.67
C VAL A 135 -4.06 -17.14 -6.84
N VAL A 136 -5.17 -16.63 -7.39
CA VAL A 136 -6.14 -15.82 -6.63
C VAL A 136 -6.69 -16.62 -5.45
N LEU A 137 -7.15 -17.85 -5.69
CA LEU A 137 -7.71 -18.70 -4.65
C LEU A 137 -6.68 -19.02 -3.55
N ALA A 138 -5.47 -19.42 -3.94
CA ALA A 138 -4.40 -19.71 -2.98
C ALA A 138 -4.05 -18.47 -2.14
N THR A 139 -3.98 -17.30 -2.76
CA THR A 139 -3.73 -16.03 -2.07
C THR A 139 -4.87 -15.67 -1.12
N ALA A 140 -6.12 -15.84 -1.56
CA ALA A 140 -7.30 -15.61 -0.71
C ALA A 140 -7.31 -16.53 0.52
N LEU A 141 -7.08 -17.83 0.33
CA LEU A 141 -7.01 -18.81 1.43
C LEU A 141 -5.87 -18.49 2.39
N TYR A 142 -4.74 -18.05 1.86
CA TYR A 142 -3.60 -17.64 2.66
C TYR A 142 -3.89 -16.43 3.56
N TYR A 143 -4.61 -15.43 3.04
CA TYR A 143 -4.92 -14.21 3.79
C TYR A 143 -6.19 -14.32 4.66
N LEU A 144 -7.05 -15.28 4.38
CA LEU A 144 -8.32 -15.46 5.10
C LEU A 144 -8.17 -15.43 6.64
N PRO A 145 -7.22 -16.17 7.26
CA PRO A 145 -7.05 -16.14 8.72
C PRO A 145 -6.61 -14.76 9.26
N TYR A 146 -5.92 -13.96 8.42
CA TYR A 146 -5.51 -12.61 8.80
C TYR A 146 -6.67 -11.63 8.81
N VAL A 147 -7.59 -11.78 7.86
CA VAL A 147 -8.75 -10.88 7.73
C VAL A 147 -9.85 -11.23 8.72
N THR A 148 -10.19 -12.52 8.82
CA THR A 148 -11.27 -13.00 9.71
C THR A 148 -10.91 -12.93 11.19
N GLY A 149 -9.61 -13.03 11.52
CA GLY A 149 -9.13 -12.92 12.90
C GLY A 149 -8.79 -11.51 13.37
N ARG A 150 -9.17 -10.46 12.61
CA ARG A 150 -8.90 -9.07 12.99
C ARG A 150 -9.76 -8.64 14.17
N THR A 151 -9.12 -8.16 15.21
CA THR A 151 -9.81 -7.53 16.35
C THR A 151 -10.32 -6.16 15.89
N PRO A 152 -11.63 -5.83 16.13
CA PRO A 152 -12.16 -4.52 15.81
C PRO A 152 -11.50 -3.44 16.68
N ALA A 153 -11.42 -2.21 16.16
CA ALA A 153 -10.93 -1.09 16.92
C ALA A 153 -11.99 -0.61 17.91
N GLY A 154 -11.56 -0.37 19.15
CA GLY A 154 -12.38 0.37 20.12
C GLY A 154 -12.35 1.87 19.81
N THR A 155 -13.34 2.60 20.33
CA THR A 155 -13.42 4.07 20.17
C THR A 155 -12.69 4.83 21.27
N GLY A 156 -12.36 4.18 22.39
CA GLY A 156 -11.68 4.78 23.53
C GLY A 156 -10.18 4.96 23.37
N PRO A 157 -9.54 5.63 24.33
CA PRO A 157 -8.08 5.67 24.38
C PRO A 157 -7.52 4.28 24.65
N TRP A 158 -6.34 4.00 24.09
CA TRP A 158 -5.66 2.74 24.31
C TRP A 158 -4.34 2.94 25.06
N ARG A 159 -4.18 2.22 26.18
CA ARG A 159 -2.95 2.20 26.95
C ARG A 159 -2.20 0.90 26.75
N ALA A 160 -0.89 1.01 26.58
CA ALA A 160 -0.02 -0.15 26.37
C ALA A 160 1.32 0.05 27.08
N ALA A 161 1.72 -0.92 27.89
CA ALA A 161 3.10 -1.06 28.37
C ALA A 161 3.92 -1.69 27.26
N THR A 162 4.81 -0.90 26.67
CA THR A 162 5.65 -1.29 25.54
C THR A 162 7.12 -1.35 25.93
N ALA A 163 7.98 -1.84 25.05
CA ALA A 163 9.43 -1.85 25.25
C ALA A 163 10.05 -0.42 25.36
N VAL A 164 9.32 0.62 24.95
CA VAL A 164 9.78 2.02 24.97
C VAL A 164 9.07 2.86 26.03
N GLY A 165 8.28 2.24 26.90
CA GLY A 165 7.56 2.88 27.99
C GLY A 165 6.05 2.65 27.93
N VAL A 166 5.33 3.23 28.88
CA VAL A 166 3.87 3.19 28.91
C VAL A 166 3.32 4.28 28.00
N LEU A 167 2.62 3.87 26.96
CA LEU A 167 2.04 4.76 25.95
C LEU A 167 0.52 4.78 26.08
N GLU A 168 -0.08 5.93 25.87
CA GLU A 168 -1.52 6.08 25.67
C GLU A 168 -1.78 6.70 24.30
N TRP A 169 -2.63 6.05 23.53
CA TRP A 169 -3.02 6.45 22.20
C TRP A 169 -4.37 7.13 22.21
N ALA A 170 -4.50 8.20 21.42
CA ALA A 170 -5.71 9.00 21.37
C ALA A 170 -6.94 8.16 20.97
N PRO A 171 -8.13 8.48 21.54
CA PRO A 171 -9.39 7.86 21.16
C PRO A 171 -9.81 8.24 19.74
N ALA A 172 -10.88 7.61 19.24
CA ALA A 172 -11.51 7.99 18.00
C ALA A 172 -11.90 9.48 18.02
N GLY A 173 -11.55 10.20 16.95
CA GLY A 173 -11.75 11.64 16.85
C GLY A 173 -10.58 12.32 16.16
N PRO A 174 -10.36 13.62 16.43
CA PRO A 174 -9.33 14.38 15.73
C PRO A 174 -7.90 13.86 15.98
N GLY A 175 -7.66 13.14 17.07
CA GLY A 175 -6.37 12.51 17.38
C GLY A 175 -6.12 11.20 16.64
N TRP A 176 -7.09 10.69 15.88
CA TRP A 176 -6.97 9.43 15.16
C TRP A 176 -7.70 9.49 13.82
N ASN A 177 -6.94 9.71 12.74
CA ASN A 177 -7.42 9.70 11.37
C ASN A 177 -8.55 10.71 11.07
N LEU A 178 -8.38 11.97 11.50
CA LEU A 178 -9.27 13.07 11.07
C LEU A 178 -9.36 13.12 9.55
N ARG A 179 -10.58 13.17 9.03
CA ARG A 179 -10.83 13.26 7.59
C ARG A 179 -10.76 14.67 7.07
N LEU A 180 -10.05 14.85 5.97
CA LEU A 180 -10.10 16.04 5.13
C LEU A 180 -10.74 15.66 3.78
N GLY A 181 -12.08 15.65 3.75
CA GLY A 181 -12.84 15.17 2.60
C GLY A 181 -12.57 13.67 2.34
N PRO A 182 -12.10 13.28 1.14
CA PRO A 182 -11.90 11.87 0.78
C PRO A 182 -10.62 11.24 1.34
N ARG A 183 -9.70 12.02 1.91
CA ARG A 183 -8.38 11.60 2.38
C ARG A 183 -8.14 11.93 3.85
N TYR A 184 -7.05 11.44 4.39
CA TYR A 184 -6.47 11.90 5.64
C TYR A 184 -5.45 13.02 5.38
N PRO A 185 -5.11 13.85 6.39
CA PRO A 185 -4.07 14.85 6.25
C PRO A 185 -2.74 14.24 5.81
N SER A 186 -1.99 14.97 5.00
CA SER A 186 -0.57 14.74 4.79
C SER A 186 0.19 15.02 6.08
N TRP A 187 1.43 14.56 6.15
CA TRP A 187 2.27 14.90 7.30
C TRP A 187 2.50 16.43 7.41
N ALA A 188 2.72 17.08 6.27
CA ALA A 188 2.91 18.54 6.24
C ALA A 188 1.71 19.29 6.80
N GLU A 189 0.49 18.86 6.48
CA GLU A 189 -0.73 19.43 7.03
C GLU A 189 -0.85 19.18 8.55
N LEU A 190 -0.52 17.96 9.01
CA LEU A 190 -0.51 17.65 10.43
C LEU A 190 0.48 18.53 11.19
N ALA A 191 1.71 18.67 10.67
CA ALA A 191 2.78 19.45 11.28
C ALA A 191 2.49 20.97 11.28
N ALA A 192 1.83 21.47 10.24
CA ALA A 192 1.50 22.88 10.08
C ALA A 192 0.19 23.30 10.77
N TYR A 193 -0.53 22.35 11.37
CA TYR A 193 -1.78 22.68 12.07
C TYR A 193 -1.56 23.76 13.14
N GLY A 194 -2.46 24.74 13.20
CA GLY A 194 -2.40 25.85 14.12
C GLY A 194 -1.51 27.03 13.71
N ARG A 195 -0.76 26.90 12.61
CA ARG A 195 0.08 27.99 12.08
C ARG A 195 -0.63 28.91 11.09
N ALA A 196 -1.86 28.56 10.71
CA ALA A 196 -2.75 29.43 9.95
C ALA A 196 -4.06 29.65 10.71
N PRO A 197 -4.78 30.74 10.40
CA PRO A 197 -6.06 31.02 11.05
C PRO A 197 -7.10 29.90 10.91
N ARG A 198 -6.91 28.98 9.96
CA ARG A 198 -7.83 27.86 9.67
C ARG A 198 -7.26 26.48 9.97
N GLY A 199 -6.20 26.39 10.71
CA GLY A 199 -5.65 25.12 11.19
C GLY A 199 -4.60 24.48 10.28
N PHE A 200 -4.89 24.19 9.02
CA PHE A 200 -3.93 23.58 8.10
C PHE A 200 -3.30 24.62 7.19
N ALA A 201 -2.03 24.88 7.35
CA ALA A 201 -1.25 25.84 6.60
C ALA A 201 -0.13 25.18 5.80
N GLU A 202 0.63 26.00 5.10
CA GLU A 202 1.87 25.58 4.48
C GLU A 202 2.86 25.05 5.53
N LYS A 203 3.68 24.09 5.12
CA LYS A 203 4.70 23.49 5.96
C LYS A 203 5.74 24.54 6.33
N PRO A 204 5.90 24.81 7.59
CA PRO A 204 6.98 25.68 8.06
C PRO A 204 8.25 24.89 8.34
N GLY A 205 9.28 25.59 8.77
CA GLY A 205 10.59 25.12 9.16
C GLY A 205 10.63 23.97 10.18
N PRO A 206 11.62 23.92 11.07
CA PRO A 206 11.78 22.82 12.00
C PRO A 206 10.50 22.52 12.77
N TYR A 207 10.14 21.24 12.87
CA TYR A 207 8.92 20.75 13.50
C TYR A 207 9.23 20.18 14.88
N ASP A 208 8.60 20.74 15.93
CA ASP A 208 8.62 20.20 17.28
C ASP A 208 7.34 19.40 17.54
N PRO A 209 7.39 18.05 17.52
CA PRO A 209 6.20 17.22 17.66
C PRO A 209 5.52 17.34 19.02
N GLU A 210 6.18 17.86 20.05
CA GLU A 210 5.61 18.03 21.39
C GLU A 210 4.87 19.35 21.56
N ARG A 211 5.18 20.35 20.71
CA ARG A 211 4.62 21.70 20.81
C ARG A 211 3.83 22.14 19.60
N GLU A 212 3.98 21.44 18.48
CA GLU A 212 3.47 21.86 17.20
C GLU A 212 2.65 20.76 16.55
N GLY A 213 1.82 21.19 15.59
CA GLY A 213 0.98 20.30 14.81
C GLY A 213 -0.29 19.83 15.50
N LEU A 214 -1.15 19.15 14.75
CA LEU A 214 -2.51 18.81 15.15
C LEU A 214 -2.59 18.12 16.52
N CYS A 215 -1.69 17.20 16.80
CA CYS A 215 -1.71 16.47 18.08
C CYS A 215 -1.48 17.39 19.30
N ALA A 216 -0.64 18.41 19.17
CA ALA A 216 -0.39 19.35 20.26
C ALA A 216 -1.64 20.18 20.62
N TYR A 217 -2.57 20.37 19.69
CA TYR A 217 -3.82 21.10 19.90
C TYR A 217 -4.95 20.24 20.47
N LEU A 218 -4.73 18.95 20.68
CA LEU A 218 -5.72 18.09 21.34
C LEU A 218 -5.83 18.45 22.82
N ASP A 219 -7.05 18.50 23.30
CA ASP A 219 -7.34 18.59 24.73
C ASP A 219 -6.76 17.39 25.50
N PRO A 220 -6.65 17.45 26.84
CA PRO A 220 -6.09 16.35 27.63
C PRO A 220 -6.83 15.01 27.45
N SER A 221 -8.11 15.01 27.05
CA SER A 221 -8.87 13.80 26.75
C SER A 221 -8.56 13.22 25.37
N GLY A 222 -7.96 14.00 24.47
CA GLY A 222 -7.68 13.61 23.10
C GLY A 222 -8.89 13.64 22.16
N THR A 223 -10.02 14.22 22.59
CA THR A 223 -11.31 14.16 21.85
C THR A 223 -11.63 15.42 21.08
N ARG A 224 -11.00 16.56 21.41
CA ARG A 224 -11.29 17.87 20.81
C ARG A 224 -10.02 18.61 20.47
N LEU A 225 -10.07 19.40 19.39
CA LEU A 225 -9.03 20.36 19.06
C LEU A 225 -9.34 21.69 19.76
N GLY A 226 -8.36 22.21 20.50
CA GLY A 226 -8.39 23.55 21.10
C GLY A 226 -7.95 24.63 20.12
N ALA A 227 -8.10 25.88 20.52
CA ALA A 227 -7.58 27.04 19.79
C ALA A 227 -6.06 27.19 19.97
N GLU A 228 -5.53 26.76 21.11
CA GLU A 228 -4.12 26.86 21.47
C GLU A 228 -3.53 25.47 21.73
N PRO A 229 -2.21 25.28 21.52
CA PRO A 229 -1.56 24.01 21.76
C PRO A 229 -1.47 23.73 23.27
N VAL A 230 -1.91 22.55 23.68
CA VAL A 230 -1.81 22.06 25.06
C VAL A 230 -0.53 21.25 25.28
N GLY A 231 0.00 20.62 24.21
CA GLY A 231 1.26 19.87 24.21
C GLY A 231 1.21 18.55 24.99
N VAL A 232 0.01 18.00 25.26
CA VAL A 232 -0.14 16.71 25.96
C VAL A 232 0.02 15.54 24.99
N TRP A 233 -0.43 15.71 23.76
CA TRP A 233 -0.39 14.70 22.71
C TRP A 233 0.59 15.12 21.62
N ARG A 234 1.20 14.14 20.94
CA ARG A 234 2.10 14.36 19.84
C ARG A 234 2.02 13.22 18.82
N LEU A 235 2.64 13.38 17.67
CA LEU A 235 2.86 12.25 16.76
C LEU A 235 3.85 11.25 17.40
N PRO A 236 3.66 9.94 17.14
CA PRO A 236 4.55 8.91 17.68
C PRO A 236 5.91 8.92 16.96
N THR A 237 6.93 8.45 17.65
CA THR A 237 8.20 8.09 17.03
C THR A 237 8.07 6.73 16.28
N ARG A 238 9.03 6.41 15.40
CA ARG A 238 9.12 5.09 14.77
C ARG A 238 9.15 3.97 15.80
N ALA A 239 9.96 4.15 16.84
CA ALA A 239 10.11 3.16 17.89
C ALA A 239 8.80 2.92 18.67
N GLU A 240 8.05 3.97 18.93
CA GLU A 240 6.76 3.88 19.65
C GLU A 240 5.69 3.20 18.79
N LEU A 241 5.57 3.56 17.51
CA LEU A 241 4.65 2.90 16.60
C LEU A 241 4.98 1.41 16.44
N VAL A 242 6.27 1.09 16.24
CA VAL A 242 6.71 -0.29 16.11
C VAL A 242 6.42 -1.09 17.37
N ALA A 243 6.75 -0.54 18.54
CA ALA A 243 6.52 -1.22 19.81
C ALA A 243 5.03 -1.47 20.11
N ALA A 244 4.15 -0.65 19.50
CA ALA A 244 2.69 -0.75 19.65
C ALA A 244 2.01 -1.64 18.61
N LEU A 245 2.72 -2.20 17.64
CA LEU A 245 2.13 -3.10 16.65
C LEU A 245 1.46 -4.31 17.32
N VAL A 246 0.30 -4.72 16.77
CA VAL A 246 -0.60 -5.68 17.41
C VAL A 246 -0.82 -6.94 16.58
N ARG A 247 -1.16 -8.03 17.28
CA ARG A 247 -1.62 -9.29 16.71
C ARG A 247 -2.60 -9.97 17.68
N GLY A 248 -3.82 -10.30 17.21
CA GLY A 248 -4.86 -10.90 18.03
C GLY A 248 -5.22 -10.01 19.23
N GLY A 249 -5.37 -8.69 19.00
CA GLY A 249 -5.70 -7.70 20.02
C GLY A 249 -4.61 -7.41 21.06
N LYS A 250 -3.42 -8.01 20.94
CA LYS A 250 -2.30 -7.87 21.87
C LYS A 250 -1.05 -7.37 21.17
N LEU A 251 -0.12 -6.78 21.92
CA LEU A 251 1.19 -6.38 21.37
C LEU A 251 1.87 -7.55 20.65
N ALA A 252 2.39 -7.30 19.47
CA ALA A 252 3.08 -8.31 18.65
C ALA A 252 4.54 -8.58 19.09
N GLY A 253 5.02 -7.83 20.09
CA GLY A 253 6.38 -7.95 20.60
C GLY A 253 7.43 -7.40 19.62
N CYS A 254 7.12 -6.27 19.00
CA CYS A 254 7.98 -5.66 18.00
C CYS A 254 9.01 -4.71 18.63
N ARG A 255 10.21 -4.67 18.03
CA ARG A 255 11.29 -3.73 18.35
C ARG A 255 11.76 -3.04 17.07
N TYR A 256 11.94 -1.74 17.13
CA TYR A 256 12.50 -0.96 16.04
C TYR A 256 14.02 -1.15 15.98
N ARG A 257 14.54 -1.34 14.77
CA ARG A 257 15.97 -1.39 14.48
C ARG A 257 16.39 -0.16 13.68
N ALA A 258 17.26 0.66 14.26
CA ALA A 258 17.72 1.88 13.61
C ALA A 258 18.78 1.62 12.52
N ASP A 259 19.61 0.58 12.68
CA ASP A 259 20.65 0.15 11.76
C ASP A 259 20.09 -0.36 10.40
N ALA A 260 18.90 -0.91 10.44
CA ALA A 260 18.19 -1.35 9.25
C ALA A 260 16.71 -1.02 9.46
N PRO A 261 16.22 0.20 9.11
CA PRO A 261 14.92 0.72 9.52
C PRO A 261 13.77 -0.27 9.26
N ARG A 262 13.54 -1.10 10.24
CA ARG A 262 12.58 -2.20 10.22
C ARG A 262 12.09 -2.52 11.62
N ALA A 263 11.02 -3.31 11.69
CA ALA A 263 10.51 -3.90 12.92
C ALA A 263 10.89 -5.38 12.99
N ASP A 264 11.54 -5.80 14.08
CA ASP A 264 11.70 -7.20 14.43
C ASP A 264 10.61 -7.56 15.45
N CYS A 265 9.73 -8.51 15.11
CA CYS A 265 8.54 -8.83 15.90
C CYS A 265 8.50 -10.31 16.29
N ALA A 266 8.08 -10.61 17.52
CA ALA A 266 7.87 -11.99 17.99
C ALA A 266 6.69 -12.67 17.24
N ARG A 267 5.68 -11.89 16.83
CA ARG A 267 4.54 -12.34 16.01
C ARG A 267 4.32 -11.36 14.86
N VAL A 268 3.92 -11.88 13.69
CA VAL A 268 3.61 -11.02 12.54
C VAL A 268 2.43 -10.12 12.87
N PRO A 269 2.60 -8.79 12.90
CA PRO A 269 1.51 -7.87 13.19
C PRO A 269 0.40 -7.92 12.15
N ASN A 270 -0.76 -7.35 12.48
CA ASN A 270 -1.89 -7.26 11.59
C ASN A 270 -2.57 -5.89 11.70
N LYS A 271 -3.35 -5.53 10.68
CA LYS A 271 -4.19 -4.33 10.69
C LYS A 271 -5.42 -4.57 11.55
N GLU A 272 -5.30 -4.36 12.83
CA GLU A 272 -6.35 -4.64 13.80
C GLU A 272 -6.27 -3.76 15.04
N GLY A 273 -7.38 -3.71 15.80
CA GLY A 273 -7.40 -3.05 17.09
C GLY A 273 -6.46 -3.71 18.11
N PRO A 274 -6.06 -2.95 19.16
CA PRO A 274 -6.51 -1.60 19.46
C PRO A 274 -5.77 -0.47 18.73
N LEU A 275 -4.56 -0.70 18.15
CA LEU A 275 -3.79 0.38 17.52
C LEU A 275 -4.39 0.84 16.18
N TRP A 276 -4.86 -0.12 15.38
CA TRP A 276 -5.35 0.11 14.01
C TRP A 276 -6.85 -0.09 13.93
N ASP A 277 -7.52 0.76 13.17
CA ASP A 277 -8.90 0.48 12.75
C ASP A 277 -8.86 -0.39 11.47
N PRO A 278 -9.25 -1.67 11.54
CA PRO A 278 -9.25 -2.53 10.36
C PRO A 278 -10.25 -2.08 9.29
N ALA A 279 -11.29 -1.32 9.65
CA ALA A 279 -12.27 -0.79 8.71
C ALA A 279 -11.83 0.52 8.04
N ALA A 280 -10.81 1.21 8.59
CA ALA A 280 -10.28 2.43 7.99
C ALA A 280 -9.35 2.10 6.80
N PRO A 281 -9.30 2.95 5.76
CA PRO A 281 -8.39 2.74 4.62
C PRO A 281 -6.92 2.89 4.97
N ALA A 282 -6.56 3.58 6.07
CA ALA A 282 -5.18 3.81 6.45
C ALA A 282 -4.43 2.50 6.71
N VAL A 283 -3.30 2.32 6.04
CA VAL A 283 -2.39 1.18 6.19
C VAL A 283 -0.99 1.63 6.63
N TYR A 284 -0.72 2.93 6.59
CA TYR A 284 0.55 3.56 6.94
C TYR A 284 0.28 4.67 7.95
N TYR A 285 0.93 4.63 9.11
CA TYR A 285 0.82 5.70 10.09
C TYR A 285 2.07 6.58 10.07
N TRP A 286 1.85 7.90 9.99
CA TRP A 286 2.89 8.90 10.08
C TRP A 286 3.58 8.90 11.45
N THR A 287 4.89 9.15 11.44
CA THR A 287 5.68 9.39 12.66
C THR A 287 6.07 10.86 12.77
N ALA A 288 6.60 11.25 13.93
CA ALA A 288 7.12 12.61 14.15
C ALA A 288 8.46 12.87 13.45
N GLU A 289 9.09 11.84 12.91
CA GLU A 289 10.49 11.88 12.50
C GLU A 289 10.62 12.07 10.98
N ALA A 290 11.54 12.96 10.60
CA ALA A 290 11.92 13.18 9.22
C ALA A 290 13.31 12.59 8.90
N THR A 291 13.59 12.38 7.63
CA THR A 291 14.93 12.08 7.12
C THR A 291 15.75 13.36 6.99
N PRO A 292 17.08 13.27 6.88
CA PRO A 292 17.91 14.44 6.58
C PRO A 292 17.50 15.18 5.29
N THR A 293 16.88 14.48 4.35
CA THR A 293 16.39 15.04 3.07
C THR A 293 14.99 15.66 3.17
N GLY A 294 14.38 15.67 4.36
CA GLY A 294 13.05 16.27 4.61
C GLY A 294 11.87 15.38 4.24
N GLU A 295 12.08 14.14 3.84
CA GLU A 295 11.00 13.14 3.76
C GLU A 295 10.63 12.65 5.15
N VAL A 296 9.43 12.11 5.32
CA VAL A 296 8.89 11.73 6.62
C VAL A 296 8.66 10.23 6.72
N TRP A 297 9.02 9.67 7.85
CA TRP A 297 8.85 8.25 8.12
C TRP A 297 7.41 7.88 8.42
N TYR A 298 7.02 6.70 7.94
CA TYR A 298 5.78 6.05 8.31
C TYR A 298 6.01 4.58 8.64
N VAL A 299 5.12 4.03 9.44
CA VAL A 299 5.15 2.62 9.85
C VAL A 299 3.92 1.92 9.26
N PRO A 300 4.10 0.84 8.47
CA PRO A 300 3.00 -0.01 8.05
C PRO A 300 2.56 -0.92 9.20
N TYR A 301 1.30 -1.32 9.19
CA TYR A 301 0.75 -2.20 10.24
C TYR A 301 1.43 -3.59 10.31
N THR A 302 2.07 -4.04 9.26
CA THR A 302 2.76 -5.33 9.20
C THR A 302 4.16 -5.30 9.80
N GLY A 303 4.67 -4.13 10.18
CA GLY A 303 6.05 -3.98 10.64
C GLY A 303 7.11 -4.46 9.66
N GLY A 304 6.70 -4.82 8.46
CA GLY A 304 7.61 -5.16 7.39
C GLY A 304 8.11 -6.59 7.31
N LEU A 305 7.68 -7.47 8.15
CA LEU A 305 8.23 -8.83 8.23
C LEU A 305 7.92 -9.73 7.02
N ARG A 306 6.87 -9.47 6.26
CA ARG A 306 6.44 -10.37 5.18
C ARG A 306 6.69 -9.86 3.77
N TYR A 307 6.74 -8.55 3.57
CA TYR A 307 6.90 -7.95 2.26
C TYR A 307 8.21 -7.17 2.11
N GLY A 308 9.21 -7.52 2.93
CA GLY A 308 10.42 -6.72 3.04
C GLY A 308 10.10 -5.30 3.49
N GLY A 309 8.95 -5.11 4.16
CA GLY A 309 8.40 -3.85 4.54
C GLY A 309 9.30 -3.15 5.53
N ARG A 310 10.28 -2.54 4.99
CA ARG A 310 11.07 -1.53 5.69
C ARG A 310 10.08 -0.47 6.14
N ILE A 311 10.26 0.02 7.33
CA ILE A 311 9.74 1.30 7.73
C ILE A 311 10.24 2.27 6.68
N ALA A 312 9.34 2.92 5.96
CA ALA A 312 9.67 3.69 4.80
C ALA A 312 9.40 5.18 5.02
N HIS A 313 9.86 6.01 4.12
CA HIS A 313 9.66 7.45 4.15
C HIS A 313 9.11 7.92 2.81
N GLN A 314 8.45 9.07 2.83
CA GLN A 314 7.83 9.68 1.66
C GLN A 314 7.84 11.21 1.81
N PRO A 315 7.64 11.97 0.70
CA PRO A 315 7.47 13.41 0.76
C PRO A 315 6.40 13.82 1.77
N ALA A 316 6.66 14.86 2.53
CA ALA A 316 5.81 15.30 3.64
C ALA A 316 4.43 15.78 3.21
N ASP A 317 4.30 16.27 1.99
CA ASP A 317 3.05 16.73 1.36
C ASP A 317 2.22 15.59 0.73
N TRP A 318 2.73 14.36 0.74
CA TRP A 318 2.01 13.24 0.18
C TRP A 318 0.82 12.84 1.07
N GLY A 319 -0.37 13.32 0.71
CA GLY A 319 -1.63 12.90 1.30
C GLY A 319 -2.38 11.93 0.40
N ASN A 320 -2.76 10.77 0.92
CA ASN A 320 -3.64 9.82 0.24
C ASN A 320 -4.50 9.03 1.24
N PRO A 321 -5.53 8.29 0.81
CA PRO A 321 -6.40 7.54 1.71
C PRO A 321 -5.72 6.45 2.53
N ARG A 322 -4.50 6.03 2.16
CA ARG A 322 -3.76 4.97 2.84
C ARG A 322 -2.86 5.47 3.96
N HIS A 323 -2.56 6.77 3.99
CA HIS A 323 -1.79 7.38 5.08
C HIS A 323 -2.72 7.92 6.14
N GLY A 324 -2.48 7.51 7.36
CA GLY A 324 -3.19 7.97 8.54
C GLY A 324 -2.23 8.33 9.66
N TYR A 325 -2.79 8.64 10.80
CA TYR A 325 -2.03 8.94 12.00
C TYR A 325 -2.85 8.59 13.24
N ARG A 326 -2.17 8.42 14.35
CA ARG A 326 -2.77 8.38 15.69
C ARG A 326 -1.85 9.06 16.66
N CYS A 327 -2.36 10.06 17.37
CA CYS A 327 -1.61 10.79 18.38
C CYS A 327 -1.35 9.90 19.60
N VAL A 328 -0.22 10.14 20.26
CA VAL A 328 0.24 9.38 21.42
C VAL A 328 0.72 10.34 22.52
N ARG A 329 0.62 9.90 23.77
CA ARG A 329 1.34 10.49 24.90
C ARG A 329 2.02 9.42 25.71
N ARG A 330 3.13 9.79 26.36
CA ARG A 330 3.83 8.92 27.30
C ARG A 330 3.25 9.13 28.69
N LEU A 331 2.91 8.03 29.35
CA LEU A 331 2.53 8.07 30.76
C LEU A 331 3.79 7.87 31.62
N ARG A 332 3.86 8.64 32.69
CA ARG A 332 4.95 8.53 33.66
C ARG A 332 4.73 7.37 34.63
#